data_95326f57038acd05b810c34a4aacb838
#
_entry.id   95326f57038acd05b810c34a4aacb838
#
_cell.length_a   1.000
_cell.length_b   1.000
_cell.length_c   1.000
_cell.angle_alpha   90.00
_cell.angle_beta   90.00
_cell.angle_gamma   90.00
#
_symmetry.space_group_name_H-M   'P 1'
#
loop_
_entity.id
_entity.type
_entity.pdbx_description
1 polymer ?
#
loop_
_entity_poly.entity_id
_entity_poly.type
_entity_poly.pdbx_seq_one_letter_code
_entity_poly.pdbx_strand_id
1 'polypeptide(L)'
;MSINQVYIFGLEERKILCYIDNELTVRLFLKXXXXEPIFDWHCHLSPKEIYENNAPEDIAELWLSGDHYKWRAMRSCGINEKYITGDASPYEKFKAWAKTMPNLIGNPLYHWTHLELQRFFGIYEPLSEKTCDEIWEKANAQIKKGGFTPRELIEKSNVKIVCTTDDAADTLEYHALLKDDKSFKCKILPAFRPDKALSIEQDGFLPWLEKLCDVSKKSVTSFTELKEVLALRIDFFKSLGCVASDHSFTRVPYLRAGEDELNAIFKKRLKGEALSNDEIDKYKTELMLFFFGEYYKHGFGTELHIGALRNNNTKMFNAIGADTGYDSIADSEIAANLSKLLDAANLETGLPKTLLFCLNPKDNFVLGAMIGNFQSDEAASKLQFGTAWWFNDNYDGMRAQLSALSNLGVLSKFVGMITDSRSFLSYPRHEYFRRILCEFIGDLVEEGKYPADMPFLCETVKNISYKNALEYFKPNI
;
A
#
# COMPACT_ATOMS: atom_id res chain seq x y z
N MET A 1 -14.58 20.49 -26.07
CA MET A 1 -14.24 21.51 -25.06
C MET A 1 -13.14 22.39 -25.66
N SER A 2 -13.32 23.70 -25.64
CA SER A 2 -12.29 24.61 -26.14
C SER A 2 -11.12 24.69 -25.16
N ILE A 3 -9.95 24.96 -25.67
CA ILE A 3 -8.72 25.11 -24.86
C ILE A 3 -8.96 26.11 -23.70
N ASN A 4 -9.82 27.09 -23.88
CA ASN A 4 -10.15 28.09 -22.87
C ASN A 4 -10.92 27.49 -21.66
N GLN A 5 -11.73 26.45 -21.86
CA GLN A 5 -12.45 25.80 -20.75
C GLN A 5 -11.53 24.90 -19.91
N VAL A 6 -10.46 24.37 -20.52
CA VAL A 6 -9.43 23.60 -19.82
C VAL A 6 -8.61 24.55 -18.94
N TYR A 7 -8.38 25.79 -19.39
CA TYR A 7 -7.63 26.79 -18.62
C TYR A 7 -8.38 27.30 -17.38
N ILE A 8 -9.71 27.28 -17.39
CA ILE A 8 -10.49 27.80 -16.26
C ILE A 8 -10.43 26.85 -15.05
N PHE A 9 -10.40 25.55 -15.28
CA PHE A 9 -10.14 24.57 -14.21
C PHE A 9 -8.66 24.52 -13.80
N GLY A 10 -7.77 24.95 -14.70
CA GLY A 10 -6.33 24.81 -14.52
C GLY A 10 -5.62 25.95 -13.79
N LEU A 11 -6.17 27.17 -13.79
CA LEU A 11 -5.42 28.32 -13.25
C LEU A 11 -5.49 28.42 -11.72
N GLU A 12 -6.60 28.03 -11.11
CA GLU A 12 -6.68 27.98 -9.64
C GLU A 12 -6.08 26.68 -9.11
N GLU A 13 -6.23 25.58 -9.82
CA GLU A 13 -5.56 24.32 -9.47
C GLU A 13 -4.03 24.40 -9.62
N ARG A 14 -3.52 25.17 -10.59
CA ARG A 14 -2.09 25.46 -10.76
C ARG A 14 -1.47 26.15 -9.54
N LYS A 15 -2.26 26.90 -8.79
CA LYS A 15 -1.76 27.64 -7.62
C LYS A 15 -1.54 26.75 -6.39
N ILE A 16 -2.13 25.56 -6.35
CA ILE A 16 -2.11 24.71 -5.15
C ILE A 16 -1.56 23.31 -5.46
N LEU A 17 -1.70 22.84 -6.69
CA LEU A 17 -1.33 21.48 -7.07
C LEU A 17 -0.46 21.43 -8.31
N CYS A 18 0.79 21.15 -8.09
CA CYS A 18 1.89 20.99 -9.02
C CYS A 18 1.56 20.49 -10.43
N TYR A 19 2.04 21.22 -11.38
CA TYR A 19 2.67 20.80 -12.63
C TYR A 19 1.87 19.92 -13.57
N ILE A 20 1.00 20.54 -14.32
CA ILE A 20 0.66 20.07 -15.65
C ILE A 20 0.99 21.22 -16.59
N ASP A 21 2.24 21.31 -17.04
CA ASP A 21 2.71 22.45 -17.84
C ASP A 21 2.61 22.22 -19.34
N ASN A 22 2.53 20.97 -19.80
CA ASN A 22 2.44 20.73 -21.23
C ASN A 22 1.05 20.26 -21.67
N GLU A 23 0.68 20.62 -22.89
CA GLU A 23 -0.63 20.33 -23.47
C GLU A 23 -0.92 18.83 -23.55
N LEU A 24 0.11 18.02 -23.83
CA LEU A 24 -0.02 16.56 -23.91
C LEU A 24 -0.36 15.97 -22.55
N THR A 25 0.32 16.41 -21.51
CA THR A 25 0.06 15.96 -20.12
C THR A 25 -1.39 16.26 -19.71
N VAL A 26 -1.86 17.48 -20.00
CA VAL A 26 -3.24 17.88 -19.72
C VAL A 26 -4.23 16.96 -20.45
N ARG A 27 -4.00 16.69 -21.72
CA ARG A 27 -4.88 15.81 -22.52
C ARG A 27 -4.92 14.39 -21.97
N LEU A 28 -3.75 13.82 -21.64
CA LEU A 28 -3.67 12.47 -21.08
C LEU A 28 -4.40 12.40 -19.74
N PHE A 29 -4.15 13.35 -18.85
CA PHE A 29 -4.79 13.38 -17.53
C PHE A 29 -6.32 13.49 -17.64
N LEU A 30 -6.82 14.43 -18.40
CA LEU A 30 -8.27 14.64 -18.54
C LEU A 30 -8.98 13.41 -19.12
N LYS A 31 -8.36 12.76 -20.06
CA LYS A 31 -8.91 11.52 -20.65
C LYS A 31 -8.73 10.28 -19.78
N UNK A 32 -7.79 10.26 -19.06
CA UNK A 32 -7.50 9.11 -18.33
C UNK A 32 -7.90 9.14 -16.92
N UNK A 33 -7.73 10.13 -16.41
CA UNK A 33 -7.84 10.14 -15.01
C UNK A 33 -9.21 10.47 -14.49
N UNK A 34 -9.69 11.09 -15.00
CA UNK A 34 -10.94 11.56 -14.54
C UNK A 34 -11.99 10.54 -14.39
N UNK A 35 -11.98 9.77 -14.98
CA UNK A 35 -13.04 8.82 -14.96
C UNK A 35 -12.62 7.40 -14.74
N GLU A 36 -11.48 7.17 -14.78
CA GLU A 36 -11.15 5.76 -14.57
C GLU A 36 -11.40 5.35 -13.11
N PRO A 37 -11.98 4.17 -12.88
CA PRO A 37 -12.20 3.69 -11.52
C PRO A 37 -10.89 3.44 -10.76
N ILE A 38 -11.02 3.07 -9.49
CA ILE A 38 -9.87 2.67 -8.66
C ILE A 38 -10.03 1.21 -8.28
N PHE A 39 -8.95 0.46 -8.43
CA PHE A 39 -8.72 -0.82 -7.76
C PHE A 39 -7.54 -0.59 -6.81
N ASP A 40 -7.84 -0.42 -5.54
CA ASP A 40 -6.82 -0.24 -4.50
C ASP A 40 -6.41 -1.62 -4.01
N TRP A 41 -5.43 -2.21 -4.71
CA TRP A 41 -5.08 -3.62 -4.49
C TRP A 41 -4.18 -3.84 -3.26
N HIS A 42 -3.81 -2.77 -2.55
CA HIS A 42 -3.12 -2.87 -1.25
C HIS A 42 -3.43 -1.62 -0.41
N CYS A 43 -4.08 -1.83 0.73
CA CYS A 43 -4.30 -0.76 1.72
C CYS A 43 -4.46 -1.37 3.12
N HIS A 44 -4.56 -0.51 4.13
CA HIS A 44 -4.76 -0.90 5.53
C HIS A 44 -6.11 -0.40 6.07
N LEU A 45 -7.10 -0.19 5.20
CA LEU A 45 -8.44 0.20 5.62
C LEU A 45 -9.09 -0.94 6.43
N SER A 46 -9.85 -0.57 7.44
CA SER A 46 -10.52 -1.53 8.33
C SER A 46 -11.80 -2.07 7.69
N PRO A 47 -11.90 -3.37 7.39
CA PRO A 47 -13.16 -3.94 6.89
C PRO A 47 -14.30 -3.80 7.91
N LYS A 48 -13.98 -3.75 9.21
CA LYS A 48 -14.98 -3.50 10.26
C LYS A 48 -15.59 -2.11 10.09
N GLU A 49 -14.76 -1.07 9.93
CA GLU A 49 -15.25 0.31 9.73
C GLU A 49 -16.10 0.42 8.46
N ILE A 50 -15.69 -0.26 7.39
CA ILE A 50 -16.45 -0.29 6.14
C ILE A 50 -17.83 -0.96 6.37
N TYR A 51 -17.85 -2.06 7.13
CA TYR A 51 -19.10 -2.79 7.41
C TYR A 51 -20.04 -1.96 8.31
N GLU A 52 -19.52 -1.45 9.43
CA GLU A 52 -20.28 -0.66 10.40
C GLU A 52 -20.74 0.68 9.81
N ASN A 53 -19.93 1.27 8.93
CA ASN A 53 -20.26 2.45 8.12
C ASN A 53 -20.68 3.66 8.96
N ASN A 54 -20.04 3.86 10.11
CA ASN A 54 -20.34 4.97 11.01
C ASN A 54 -19.81 6.29 10.43
N ALA A 55 -20.57 7.35 10.58
CA ALA A 55 -20.13 8.68 10.18
C ALA A 55 -19.04 9.17 11.14
N PRO A 56 -17.98 9.80 10.62
CA PRO A 56 -16.96 10.38 11.50
C PRO A 56 -17.50 11.57 12.27
N GLU A 57 -16.94 11.82 13.43
CA GLU A 57 -17.36 12.96 14.27
C GLU A 57 -16.90 14.29 13.67
N ASP A 58 -15.69 14.30 13.12
CA ASP A 58 -15.10 15.53 12.59
C ASP A 58 -13.92 15.22 11.62
N ILE A 59 -13.35 16.27 11.02
CA ILE A 59 -12.25 16.13 10.07
C ILE A 59 -10.94 15.69 10.74
N ALA A 60 -10.75 15.97 12.02
CA ALA A 60 -9.53 15.51 12.73
C ALA A 60 -9.54 13.99 12.89
N GLU A 61 -10.71 13.40 13.16
CA GLU A 61 -10.86 11.94 13.18
C GLU A 61 -10.45 11.34 11.83
N LEU A 62 -10.98 11.89 10.74
CA LEU A 62 -10.67 11.39 9.38
C LEU A 62 -9.18 11.50 9.04
N TRP A 63 -8.49 12.52 9.55
CA TRP A 63 -7.11 12.81 9.15
C TRP A 63 -6.05 12.32 10.11
N LEU A 64 -6.31 12.34 11.42
CA LEU A 64 -5.25 12.26 12.42
C LEU A 64 -5.34 11.04 13.33
N SER A 65 -6.39 10.23 13.21
CA SER A 65 -6.59 9.08 14.09
C SER A 65 -5.57 7.95 13.87
N GLY A 66 -5.02 7.81 12.65
CA GLY A 66 -4.12 6.69 12.34
C GLY A 66 -3.01 7.01 11.34
N ASP A 67 -2.77 8.27 11.00
CA ASP A 67 -1.84 8.64 9.92
C ASP A 67 -0.45 8.97 10.47
N HIS A 68 0.41 7.97 10.54
CA HIS A 68 1.77 8.14 11.05
C HIS A 68 2.65 9.04 10.15
N TYR A 69 2.29 9.26 8.88
CA TYR A 69 2.97 10.25 8.01
C TYR A 69 2.76 11.66 8.57
N LYS A 70 1.50 12.01 8.88
CA LYS A 70 1.14 13.32 9.43
C LYS A 70 1.78 13.51 10.82
N TRP A 71 1.72 12.48 11.67
CA TRP A 71 2.32 12.52 13.00
C TRP A 71 3.83 12.80 12.94
N ARG A 72 4.54 12.16 12.01
CA ARG A 72 5.98 12.35 11.79
C ARG A 72 6.28 13.81 11.40
N ALA A 73 5.48 14.37 10.48
CA ALA A 73 5.63 15.75 10.03
C ALA A 73 5.38 16.75 11.19
N MET A 74 4.34 16.51 11.97
CA MET A 74 4.02 17.35 13.14
C MET A 74 5.17 17.36 14.15
N ARG A 75 5.75 16.19 14.45
CA ARG A 75 6.92 16.10 15.34
C ARG A 75 8.12 16.88 14.78
N SER A 76 8.34 16.80 13.48
CA SER A 76 9.44 17.53 12.81
C SER A 76 9.27 19.05 12.94
N CYS A 77 8.02 19.52 13.12
CA CYS A 77 7.72 20.94 13.39
C CYS A 77 7.71 21.28 14.89
N GLY A 78 8.13 20.34 15.75
CA GLY A 78 8.22 20.58 17.18
C GLY A 78 6.88 20.58 17.91
N ILE A 79 5.82 19.99 17.31
CA ILE A 79 4.52 19.90 17.95
C ILE A 79 4.61 18.90 19.12
N ASN A 80 4.06 19.28 20.26
CA ASN A 80 4.04 18.43 21.46
C ASN A 80 3.15 17.20 21.22
N GLU A 81 3.59 16.05 21.73
CA GLU A 81 2.91 14.75 21.52
C GLU A 81 1.45 14.77 22.00
N LYS A 82 1.12 15.62 22.99
CA LYS A 82 -0.26 15.84 23.45
C LYS A 82 -1.21 16.16 22.26
N TYR A 83 -0.73 16.93 21.27
CA TYR A 83 -1.52 17.38 20.11
C TYR A 83 -1.38 16.44 18.91
N ILE A 84 -0.66 15.33 19.05
CA ILE A 84 -0.45 14.36 17.97
C ILE A 84 -1.20 13.06 18.28
N THR A 85 -0.66 12.24 19.19
CA THR A 85 -1.28 10.98 19.61
C THR A 85 -1.89 11.06 21.02
N GLY A 86 -1.66 12.16 21.75
CA GLY A 86 -2.13 12.33 23.13
C GLY A 86 -3.59 12.76 23.23
N ASP A 87 -3.93 13.37 24.37
CA ASP A 87 -5.30 13.62 24.81
C ASP A 87 -5.87 15.00 24.48
N ALA A 88 -5.22 15.77 23.60
CA ALA A 88 -5.77 17.07 23.15
C ALA A 88 -7.09 16.84 22.40
N SER A 89 -7.96 17.85 22.44
CA SER A 89 -9.25 17.78 21.72
C SER A 89 -9.03 17.68 20.20
N PRO A 90 -10.00 17.14 19.46
CA PRO A 90 -9.90 17.06 17.99
C PRO A 90 -9.57 18.40 17.34
N TYR A 91 -10.20 19.50 17.78
CA TYR A 91 -9.91 20.83 17.26
C TYR A 91 -8.46 21.25 17.52
N GLU A 92 -7.93 21.00 18.73
CA GLU A 92 -6.54 21.33 19.04
C GLU A 92 -5.55 20.55 18.17
N LYS A 93 -5.85 19.26 17.91
CA LYS A 93 -5.05 18.41 17.00
C LYS A 93 -5.11 18.95 15.56
N PHE A 94 -6.31 19.31 15.09
CA PHE A 94 -6.49 19.91 13.77
C PHE A 94 -5.71 21.24 13.66
N LYS A 95 -5.78 22.09 14.68
CA LYS A 95 -5.05 23.36 14.71
C LYS A 95 -3.53 23.14 14.66
N ALA A 96 -3.02 22.12 15.38
CA ALA A 96 -1.61 21.74 15.32
C ALA A 96 -1.22 21.25 13.92
N TRP A 97 -2.10 20.50 13.23
CA TRP A 97 -1.90 20.11 11.83
C TRP A 97 -1.88 21.34 10.92
N ALA A 98 -2.83 22.25 11.09
CA ALA A 98 -2.89 23.50 10.31
C ALA A 98 -1.62 24.35 10.47
N LYS A 99 -1.05 24.37 11.67
CA LYS A 99 0.24 25.04 11.96
C LYS A 99 1.40 24.36 11.24
N THR A 100 1.34 23.04 11.12
CA THR A 100 2.38 22.23 10.43
C THR A 100 2.39 22.50 8.92
N MET A 101 1.22 22.65 8.31
CA MET A 101 1.02 22.66 6.85
C MET A 101 1.92 23.64 6.08
N PRO A 102 2.04 24.92 6.45
CA PRO A 102 2.88 25.84 5.66
C PRO A 102 4.36 25.49 5.67
N ASN A 103 4.81 24.63 6.60
CA ASN A 103 6.21 24.22 6.69
C ASN A 103 6.54 23.04 5.76
N LEU A 104 5.54 22.43 5.12
CA LEU A 104 5.69 21.21 4.31
C LEU A 104 6.03 21.53 2.84
N ILE A 105 7.04 22.39 2.63
CA ILE A 105 7.49 22.79 1.29
C ILE A 105 8.13 21.56 0.62
N GLY A 106 7.55 21.12 -0.50
CA GLY A 106 8.03 19.95 -1.25
C GLY A 106 7.59 18.60 -0.68
N ASN A 107 6.86 18.59 0.43
CA ASN A 107 6.40 17.35 1.06
C ASN A 107 5.04 16.93 0.47
N PRO A 108 4.85 15.65 0.12
CA PRO A 108 3.59 15.19 -0.50
C PRO A 108 2.36 15.42 0.40
N LEU A 109 2.53 15.46 1.72
CA LEU A 109 1.41 15.72 2.64
C LEU A 109 0.74 17.07 2.37
N TYR A 110 1.51 18.08 1.89
CA TYR A 110 0.93 19.36 1.49
C TYR A 110 -0.04 19.16 0.32
N HIS A 111 0.40 18.41 -0.70
CA HIS A 111 -0.41 18.15 -1.89
C HIS A 111 -1.64 17.30 -1.55
N TRP A 112 -1.43 16.20 -0.83
CA TRP A 112 -2.52 15.25 -0.47
C TRP A 112 -3.60 15.95 0.36
N THR A 113 -3.20 16.70 1.41
CA THR A 113 -4.15 17.41 2.29
C THR A 113 -5.03 18.38 1.49
N HIS A 114 -4.42 19.13 0.57
CA HIS A 114 -5.18 20.09 -0.23
C HIS A 114 -6.02 19.42 -1.33
N LEU A 115 -5.57 18.28 -1.89
CA LEU A 115 -6.41 17.47 -2.77
C LEU A 115 -7.63 16.93 -2.02
N GLU A 116 -7.44 16.44 -0.81
CA GLU A 116 -8.53 15.92 0.03
C GLU A 116 -9.53 17.04 0.35
N LEU A 117 -9.06 18.23 0.74
CA LEU A 117 -9.94 19.41 0.97
C LEU A 117 -10.74 19.77 -0.28
N GLN A 118 -10.10 19.78 -1.45
CA GLN A 118 -10.75 20.14 -2.70
C GLN A 118 -11.77 19.08 -3.15
N ARG A 119 -11.39 17.81 -3.12
CA ARG A 119 -12.22 16.75 -3.72
C ARG A 119 -13.40 16.35 -2.85
N PHE A 120 -13.22 16.34 -1.54
CA PHE A 120 -14.30 15.93 -0.64
C PHE A 120 -15.11 17.10 -0.08
N PHE A 121 -14.47 18.26 0.11
CA PHE A 121 -15.10 19.39 0.80
C PHE A 121 -15.30 20.62 -0.07
N GLY A 122 -14.73 20.67 -1.29
CA GLY A 122 -14.80 21.85 -2.15
C GLY A 122 -14.08 23.06 -1.55
N ILE A 123 -13.08 22.82 -0.69
CA ILE A 123 -12.31 23.88 -0.03
C ILE A 123 -10.99 24.07 -0.77
N TYR A 124 -10.76 25.26 -1.28
CA TYR A 124 -9.58 25.61 -2.08
C TYR A 124 -8.59 26.49 -1.33
N GLU A 125 -8.97 27.03 -0.18
CA GLU A 125 -8.11 27.85 0.65
C GLU A 125 -6.99 26.99 1.26
N PRO A 126 -5.72 27.45 1.16
CA PRO A 126 -4.62 26.72 1.80
C PRO A 126 -4.80 26.62 3.32
N LEU A 127 -4.59 25.45 3.87
CA LEU A 127 -4.69 25.19 5.30
C LEU A 127 -3.47 25.82 6.01
N SER A 128 -3.75 26.64 7.01
CA SER A 128 -2.74 27.32 7.83
C SER A 128 -3.38 27.77 9.15
N GLU A 129 -2.58 28.32 10.07
CA GLU A 129 -3.14 28.89 11.30
C GLU A 129 -4.17 30.02 11.01
N LYS A 130 -4.02 30.71 9.88
CA LYS A 130 -4.91 31.82 9.52
C LYS A 130 -6.27 31.37 8.98
N THR A 131 -6.30 30.21 8.35
CA THR A 131 -7.52 29.66 7.72
C THR A 131 -8.13 28.51 8.52
N CYS A 132 -7.45 28.12 9.59
CA CYS A 132 -7.78 26.94 10.41
C CYS A 132 -9.25 26.93 10.86
N ASP A 133 -9.69 28.02 11.49
CA ASP A 133 -11.04 28.08 12.09
C ASP A 133 -12.12 27.97 11.01
N GLU A 134 -11.94 28.70 9.90
CA GLU A 134 -12.90 28.69 8.79
C GLU A 134 -12.97 27.31 8.13
N ILE A 135 -11.81 26.69 7.88
CA ILE A 135 -11.77 25.34 7.26
C ILE A 135 -12.38 24.30 8.20
N TRP A 136 -12.06 24.37 9.51
CA TRP A 136 -12.65 23.50 10.52
C TRP A 136 -14.19 23.57 10.50
N GLU A 137 -14.72 24.78 10.53
CA GLU A 137 -16.19 24.98 10.53
C GLU A 137 -16.82 24.49 9.22
N LYS A 138 -16.24 24.86 8.06
CA LYS A 138 -16.75 24.46 6.74
C LYS A 138 -16.77 22.94 6.57
N ALA A 139 -15.66 22.27 6.91
CA ALA A 139 -15.52 20.83 6.75
C ALA A 139 -16.50 20.09 7.66
N ASN A 140 -16.53 20.46 8.94
CA ASN A 140 -17.40 19.78 9.91
C ASN A 140 -18.90 20.06 9.67
N ALA A 141 -19.24 21.23 9.14
CA ALA A 141 -20.62 21.49 8.71
C ALA A 141 -21.04 20.55 7.57
N GLN A 142 -20.11 20.18 6.68
CA GLN A 142 -20.40 19.23 5.61
C GLN A 142 -20.48 17.78 6.17
N ILE A 143 -19.57 17.41 7.05
CA ILE A 143 -19.61 16.07 7.70
C ILE A 143 -20.96 15.86 8.38
N LYS A 144 -21.44 16.87 9.13
CA LYS A 144 -22.73 16.82 9.81
C LYS A 144 -23.92 16.70 8.86
N LYS A 145 -23.80 17.16 7.61
CA LYS A 145 -24.86 17.01 6.59
C LYS A 145 -24.89 15.59 6.00
N GLY A 146 -23.85 14.81 6.20
CA GLY A 146 -23.72 13.45 5.68
C GLY A 146 -22.85 13.37 4.43
N GLY A 147 -22.64 12.15 3.97
CA GLY A 147 -21.83 11.91 2.79
C GLY A 147 -20.36 11.62 3.10
N PHE A 148 -20.04 11.30 4.36
CA PHE A 148 -18.65 11.08 4.78
C PHE A 148 -18.46 9.76 5.54
N THR A 149 -19.43 8.85 5.47
CA THR A 149 -19.20 7.49 5.99
C THR A 149 -18.15 6.77 5.13
N PRO A 150 -17.49 5.74 5.65
CA PRO A 150 -16.52 4.95 4.88
C PRO A 150 -17.03 4.54 3.49
N ARG A 151 -18.24 4.00 3.40
CA ARG A 151 -18.80 3.56 2.10
C ARG A 151 -19.05 4.73 1.16
N GLU A 152 -19.54 5.86 1.67
CA GLU A 152 -19.79 7.06 0.85
C GLU A 152 -18.47 7.62 0.30
N LEU A 153 -17.39 7.63 1.12
CA LEU A 153 -16.08 8.11 0.67
C LEU A 153 -15.49 7.20 -0.40
N ILE A 154 -15.62 5.87 -0.24
CA ILE A 154 -15.22 4.87 -1.23
C ILE A 154 -15.98 5.09 -2.55
N GLU A 155 -17.31 5.26 -2.47
CA GLU A 155 -18.17 5.45 -3.65
C GLU A 155 -17.89 6.79 -4.35
N LYS A 156 -17.75 7.89 -3.58
CA LYS A 156 -17.39 9.23 -4.12
C LYS A 156 -16.07 9.18 -4.89
N SER A 157 -15.16 8.31 -4.46
CA SER A 157 -13.84 8.16 -5.09
C SER A 157 -13.85 7.20 -6.29
N ASN A 158 -15.01 6.66 -6.66
CA ASN A 158 -15.18 5.70 -7.76
C ASN A 158 -14.33 4.44 -7.57
N VAL A 159 -14.16 3.99 -6.31
CA VAL A 159 -13.41 2.76 -6.00
C VAL A 159 -14.33 1.56 -6.28
N LYS A 160 -13.82 0.57 -6.99
CA LYS A 160 -14.57 -0.65 -7.34
C LYS A 160 -14.12 -1.85 -6.52
N ILE A 161 -12.84 -1.89 -6.19
CA ILE A 161 -12.26 -3.03 -5.46
C ILE A 161 -11.22 -2.47 -4.48
N VAL A 162 -11.23 -3.01 -3.27
CA VAL A 162 -10.23 -2.75 -2.24
C VAL A 162 -9.68 -4.09 -1.76
N CYS A 163 -8.35 -4.23 -1.69
CA CYS A 163 -7.72 -5.33 -0.97
C CYS A 163 -7.17 -4.77 0.34
N THR A 164 -7.67 -5.28 1.44
CA THR A 164 -7.18 -4.94 2.78
C THR A 164 -5.96 -5.81 3.11
N THR A 165 -5.35 -5.59 4.25
CA THR A 165 -4.16 -6.33 4.68
C THR A 165 -4.52 -7.11 5.95
N ASP A 166 -4.56 -8.45 5.86
CA ASP A 166 -5.17 -9.28 6.89
C ASP A 166 -4.24 -10.40 7.35
N ASP A 167 -4.16 -10.58 8.66
CA ASP A 167 -3.31 -11.60 9.30
C ASP A 167 -3.84 -13.02 9.01
N ALA A 168 -2.94 -13.98 8.82
CA ALA A 168 -3.30 -15.38 8.58
C ALA A 168 -4.24 -15.94 9.67
N ALA A 169 -4.18 -15.42 10.89
CA ALA A 169 -5.03 -15.85 12.01
C ALA A 169 -6.29 -14.99 12.20
N ASP A 170 -6.67 -14.15 11.22
CA ASP A 170 -7.88 -13.33 11.32
C ASP A 170 -9.12 -14.13 10.91
N THR A 171 -10.23 -13.86 11.59
CA THR A 171 -11.50 -14.56 11.33
C THR A 171 -12.17 -14.14 10.01
N LEU A 172 -11.82 -12.95 9.50
CA LEU A 172 -12.38 -12.35 8.28
C LEU A 172 -13.91 -12.21 8.32
N GLU A 173 -14.48 -12.09 9.51
CA GLU A 173 -15.94 -12.00 9.70
C GLU A 173 -16.55 -10.82 8.94
N TYR A 174 -15.86 -9.67 8.93
CA TYR A 174 -16.38 -8.48 8.23
C TYR A 174 -16.26 -8.61 6.71
N HIS A 175 -15.27 -9.34 6.21
CA HIS A 175 -15.18 -9.66 4.77
C HIS A 175 -16.35 -10.56 4.35
N ALA A 176 -16.67 -11.56 5.16
CA ALA A 176 -17.81 -12.43 4.88
C ALA A 176 -19.11 -11.64 4.84
N LEU A 177 -19.33 -10.76 5.84
CA LEU A 177 -20.52 -9.91 5.89
C LEU A 177 -20.60 -8.95 4.70
N LEU A 178 -19.48 -8.32 4.34
CA LEU A 178 -19.40 -7.38 3.19
C LEU A 178 -19.61 -8.10 1.86
N LYS A 179 -19.11 -9.33 1.72
CA LYS A 179 -19.29 -10.16 0.51
C LYS A 179 -20.79 -10.42 0.26
N ASP A 180 -21.55 -10.63 1.32
CA ASP A 180 -22.99 -10.91 1.22
C ASP A 180 -23.86 -9.65 1.11
N ASP A 181 -23.33 -8.47 1.42
CA ASP A 181 -24.05 -7.20 1.40
C ASP A 181 -24.20 -6.65 -0.01
N LYS A 182 -25.36 -6.82 -0.61
CA LYS A 182 -25.66 -6.37 -1.98
C LYS A 182 -25.95 -4.87 -2.07
N SER A 183 -26.09 -4.19 -0.93
CA SER A 183 -26.33 -2.73 -0.93
C SER A 183 -25.05 -1.94 -1.23
N PHE A 184 -23.87 -2.53 -1.03
CA PHE A 184 -22.57 -1.89 -1.24
C PHE A 184 -21.89 -2.50 -2.47
N LYS A 185 -21.56 -1.64 -3.43
CA LYS A 185 -21.08 -2.11 -4.76
C LYS A 185 -19.57 -2.35 -4.81
N CYS A 186 -18.79 -1.71 -3.94
CA CYS A 186 -17.35 -1.92 -3.92
C CYS A 186 -17.04 -3.29 -3.31
N LYS A 187 -16.15 -4.03 -3.96
CA LYS A 187 -15.69 -5.34 -3.46
C LYS A 187 -14.58 -5.12 -2.44
N ILE A 188 -14.76 -5.66 -1.23
CA ILE A 188 -13.72 -5.62 -0.19
C ILE A 188 -13.18 -7.03 -0.05
N LEU A 189 -11.93 -7.22 -0.46
CA LEU A 189 -11.28 -8.53 -0.54
C LEU A 189 -10.14 -8.58 0.50
N PRO A 190 -9.97 -9.70 1.20
CA PRO A 190 -8.79 -9.83 2.06
C PRO A 190 -7.54 -10.05 1.22
N ALA A 191 -6.38 -9.56 1.68
CA ALA A 191 -5.08 -9.98 1.17
C ALA A 191 -4.35 -10.71 2.30
N PHE A 192 -3.70 -11.82 1.94
CA PHE A 192 -3.09 -12.73 2.90
C PHE A 192 -1.71 -12.21 3.32
N ARG A 193 -1.60 -11.74 4.58
CA ARG A 193 -0.33 -11.21 5.11
C ARG A 193 0.15 -12.01 6.33
N PRO A 194 0.94 -13.07 6.13
CA PRO A 194 1.38 -13.93 7.22
C PRO A 194 2.71 -13.48 7.85
N ASP A 195 2.94 -12.18 7.99
CA ASP A 195 4.20 -11.64 8.53
C ASP A 195 4.48 -12.17 9.95
N LYS A 196 3.42 -12.40 10.76
CA LYS A 196 3.60 -12.95 12.09
C LYS A 196 4.06 -14.41 12.06
N ALA A 197 3.64 -15.17 11.02
CA ALA A 197 4.16 -16.53 10.82
C ALA A 197 5.67 -16.50 10.52
N LEU A 198 6.13 -15.50 9.76
CA LEU A 198 7.54 -15.35 9.41
C LEU A 198 8.39 -14.81 10.57
N SER A 199 7.76 -14.17 11.55
CA SER A 199 8.47 -13.48 12.65
C SER A 199 8.74 -14.41 13.83
N ILE A 200 9.27 -15.61 13.58
CA ILE A 200 9.48 -16.66 14.58
C ILE A 200 10.33 -16.19 15.77
N GLU A 201 11.24 -15.25 15.53
CA GLU A 201 12.14 -14.71 16.56
C GLU A 201 11.46 -13.71 17.51
N GLN A 202 10.29 -13.19 17.14
CA GLN A 202 9.62 -12.13 17.91
C GLN A 202 8.81 -12.70 19.08
N ASP A 203 8.72 -11.94 20.16
CA ASP A 203 7.95 -12.33 21.36
C ASP A 203 6.47 -12.61 21.03
N GLY A 204 5.93 -11.90 20.06
CA GLY A 204 4.53 -12.05 19.62
C GLY A 204 4.23 -13.34 18.87
N PHE A 205 5.24 -14.14 18.50
CA PHE A 205 5.05 -15.35 17.68
C PHE A 205 4.21 -16.42 18.39
N LEU A 206 4.53 -16.74 19.65
CA LEU A 206 3.81 -17.81 20.36
C LEU A 206 2.34 -17.44 20.66
N PRO A 207 2.03 -16.22 21.14
CA PRO A 207 0.62 -15.79 21.25
C PRO A 207 -0.12 -15.81 19.91
N TRP A 208 0.56 -15.42 18.82
CA TRP A 208 -0.02 -15.49 17.50
C TRP A 208 -0.30 -16.94 17.07
N LEU A 209 0.62 -17.86 17.37
CA LEU A 209 0.46 -19.28 17.04
C LEU A 209 -0.76 -19.88 17.79
N GLU A 210 -0.97 -19.50 19.04
CA GLU A 210 -2.15 -19.89 19.80
C GLU A 210 -3.43 -19.42 19.10
N LYS A 211 -3.46 -18.14 18.67
CA LYS A 211 -4.58 -17.58 17.92
C LYS A 211 -4.82 -18.36 16.62
N LEU A 212 -3.75 -18.70 15.90
CA LEU A 212 -3.84 -19.48 14.66
C LEU A 212 -4.46 -20.87 14.92
N CYS A 213 -4.02 -21.53 15.99
CA CYS A 213 -4.58 -22.83 16.40
C CYS A 213 -6.08 -22.70 16.72
N ASP A 214 -6.46 -21.64 17.44
CA ASP A 214 -7.85 -21.40 17.81
C ASP A 214 -8.75 -21.19 16.59
N VAL A 215 -8.34 -20.33 15.62
CA VAL A 215 -9.18 -20.05 14.45
C VAL A 215 -9.22 -21.23 13.47
N SER A 216 -8.15 -22.03 13.41
CA SER A 216 -8.09 -23.19 12.52
C SER A 216 -8.67 -24.47 13.15
N LYS A 217 -8.86 -24.48 14.48
CA LYS A 217 -9.27 -25.66 15.26
C LYS A 217 -8.27 -26.83 15.06
N LYS A 218 -6.98 -26.48 14.93
CA LYS A 218 -5.87 -27.43 14.76
C LYS A 218 -4.76 -27.12 15.75
N SER A 219 -4.09 -28.12 16.26
CA SER A 219 -2.86 -27.90 17.04
C SER A 219 -1.65 -27.88 16.10
N VAL A 220 -0.62 -27.11 16.46
CA VAL A 220 0.60 -26.97 15.67
C VAL A 220 1.78 -27.19 16.61
N THR A 221 2.48 -28.30 16.42
CA THR A 221 3.65 -28.71 17.23
C THR A 221 4.91 -28.89 16.40
N SER A 222 4.81 -28.71 15.08
CA SER A 222 5.92 -28.88 14.14
C SER A 222 5.81 -27.88 12.99
N PHE A 223 6.91 -27.64 12.30
CA PHE A 223 6.93 -26.80 11.09
C PHE A 223 6.03 -27.40 9.99
N THR A 224 6.01 -28.72 9.90
CA THR A 224 5.15 -29.40 8.92
C THR A 224 3.67 -29.10 9.19
N GLU A 225 3.23 -29.25 10.45
CA GLU A 225 1.85 -28.93 10.84
C GLU A 225 1.52 -27.45 10.65
N LEU A 226 2.49 -26.54 10.88
CA LEU A 226 2.30 -25.11 10.61
C LEU A 226 1.97 -24.88 9.14
N LYS A 227 2.74 -25.50 8.22
CA LYS A 227 2.48 -25.38 6.77
C LYS A 227 1.08 -25.89 6.41
N GLU A 228 0.67 -27.03 6.97
CA GLU A 228 -0.67 -27.59 6.73
C GLU A 228 -1.78 -26.60 7.17
N VAL A 229 -1.61 -26.03 8.34
CA VAL A 229 -2.60 -25.08 8.87
C VAL A 229 -2.61 -23.80 8.01
N LEU A 230 -1.44 -23.30 7.63
CA LEU A 230 -1.36 -22.10 6.77
C LEU A 230 -1.97 -22.34 5.37
N ALA A 231 -1.82 -23.56 4.81
CA ALA A 231 -2.50 -23.91 3.55
C ALA A 231 -4.04 -23.82 3.71
N LEU A 232 -4.58 -24.37 4.80
CA LEU A 232 -6.02 -24.27 5.10
C LEU A 232 -6.46 -22.81 5.24
N ARG A 233 -5.61 -21.95 5.83
CA ARG A 233 -5.92 -20.52 5.95
C ARG A 233 -5.92 -19.84 4.58
N ILE A 234 -4.98 -20.18 3.70
CA ILE A 234 -4.95 -19.65 2.33
C ILE A 234 -6.23 -20.06 1.58
N ASP A 235 -6.65 -21.33 1.68
CA ASP A 235 -7.91 -21.80 1.11
C ASP A 235 -9.10 -20.99 1.63
N PHE A 236 -9.12 -20.71 2.95
CA PHE A 236 -10.18 -19.91 3.58
C PHE A 236 -10.20 -18.48 3.03
N PHE A 237 -9.04 -17.81 2.96
CA PHE A 237 -8.92 -16.47 2.37
C PHE A 237 -9.40 -16.49 0.92
N LYS A 238 -8.98 -17.49 0.13
CA LYS A 238 -9.41 -17.65 -1.27
C LYS A 238 -10.93 -17.77 -1.37
N SER A 239 -11.55 -18.49 -0.45
CA SER A 239 -13.02 -18.66 -0.45
C SER A 239 -13.76 -17.31 -0.24
N LEU A 240 -13.09 -16.32 0.37
CA LEU A 240 -13.65 -14.98 0.57
C LEU A 240 -13.23 -13.98 -0.52
N GLY A 241 -12.53 -14.48 -1.57
CA GLY A 241 -12.21 -13.67 -2.72
C GLY A 241 -10.77 -13.15 -2.76
N CYS A 242 -9.92 -13.60 -1.86
CA CYS A 242 -8.51 -13.20 -1.81
C CYS A 242 -7.83 -13.42 -3.17
N VAL A 243 -7.10 -12.41 -3.64
CA VAL A 243 -6.36 -12.45 -4.91
C VAL A 243 -4.91 -12.01 -4.75
N ALA A 244 -4.54 -11.58 -3.54
CA ALA A 244 -3.22 -11.01 -3.27
C ALA A 244 -2.65 -11.56 -1.96
N SER A 245 -1.34 -11.66 -1.91
CA SER A 245 -0.59 -11.89 -0.68
C SER A 245 0.46 -10.81 -0.52
N ASP A 246 0.85 -10.52 0.72
CA ASP A 246 1.74 -9.42 1.04
C ASP A 246 2.76 -9.86 2.10
N HIS A 247 4.01 -9.48 1.92
CA HIS A 247 5.11 -9.78 2.84
C HIS A 247 6.00 -8.56 3.01
N SER A 248 6.47 -8.35 4.25
CA SER A 248 7.38 -7.27 4.56
C SER A 248 8.70 -7.81 5.11
N PHE A 249 9.81 -7.39 4.50
CA PHE A 249 11.16 -7.80 4.91
C PHE A 249 12.04 -6.59 5.17
N THR A 250 12.73 -6.56 6.31
CA THR A 250 13.83 -5.61 6.49
C THR A 250 14.99 -5.98 5.55
N ARG A 251 15.28 -7.30 5.45
CA ARG A 251 16.22 -7.87 4.49
C ARG A 251 15.67 -9.22 3.99
N VAL A 252 16.00 -9.58 2.77
CA VAL A 252 15.51 -10.84 2.19
C VAL A 252 16.28 -12.03 2.81
N PRO A 253 15.60 -12.99 3.44
CA PRO A 253 16.28 -14.17 3.96
C PRO A 253 16.59 -15.15 2.84
N TYR A 254 17.75 -15.85 2.94
CA TYR A 254 18.00 -17.03 2.10
C TYR A 254 19.03 -17.93 2.75
N LEU A 255 18.56 -19.03 3.32
CA LEU A 255 19.40 -20.13 3.81
C LEU A 255 18.54 -21.39 3.82
N ARG A 256 18.96 -22.42 3.10
CA ARG A 256 18.16 -23.64 2.92
C ARG A 256 18.31 -24.60 4.11
N ALA A 257 17.26 -25.38 4.37
CA ALA A 257 17.27 -26.41 5.43
C ALA A 257 16.30 -27.55 5.07
N GLY A 258 16.61 -28.72 5.57
CA GLY A 258 15.72 -29.87 5.44
C GLY A 258 14.63 -29.91 6.51
N GLU A 259 13.59 -30.69 6.28
CA GLU A 259 12.39 -30.74 7.13
C GLU A 259 12.70 -31.11 8.57
N ASP A 260 13.63 -32.08 8.80
CA ASP A 260 14.01 -32.49 10.18
C ASP A 260 14.63 -31.30 10.95
N GLU A 261 15.49 -30.53 10.27
CA GLU A 261 16.12 -29.36 10.89
C GLU A 261 15.08 -28.27 11.18
N LEU A 262 14.16 -28.02 10.27
CA LEU A 262 13.09 -27.03 10.46
C LEU A 262 12.16 -27.43 11.61
N ASN A 263 11.84 -28.71 11.74
CA ASN A 263 11.06 -29.23 12.87
C ASN A 263 11.82 -29.07 14.18
N ALA A 264 13.14 -29.25 14.18
CA ALA A 264 13.98 -29.02 15.38
C ALA A 264 13.99 -27.54 15.78
N ILE A 265 14.16 -26.61 14.79
CA ILE A 265 14.12 -25.17 15.01
C ILE A 265 12.75 -24.76 15.59
N PHE A 266 11.67 -25.25 15.01
CA PHE A 266 10.32 -24.94 15.46
C PHE A 266 10.09 -25.44 16.91
N LYS A 267 10.49 -26.66 17.22
CA LYS A 267 10.39 -27.23 18.58
C LYS A 267 11.20 -26.41 19.59
N LYS A 268 12.39 -25.94 19.19
CA LYS A 268 13.23 -25.07 20.02
C LYS A 268 12.46 -23.79 20.37
N ARG A 269 11.80 -23.16 19.37
CA ARG A 269 10.99 -21.95 19.60
C ARG A 269 9.79 -22.22 20.51
N LEU A 270 9.11 -23.35 20.34
CA LEU A 270 7.97 -23.73 21.20
C LEU A 270 8.36 -23.84 22.68
N LYS A 271 9.63 -24.19 22.98
CA LYS A 271 10.16 -24.23 24.36
C LYS A 271 10.57 -22.83 24.86
N GLY A 272 10.45 -21.78 24.06
CA GLY A 272 10.88 -20.44 24.41
C GLY A 272 12.39 -20.21 24.30
N GLU A 273 13.12 -21.14 23.66
CA GLU A 273 14.57 -21.01 23.49
C GLU A 273 14.89 -19.99 22.36
N ALA A 274 15.99 -19.27 22.53
CA ALA A 274 16.46 -18.31 21.53
C ALA A 274 16.96 -19.03 20.29
N LEU A 275 16.67 -18.46 19.11
CA LEU A 275 17.12 -18.95 17.81
C LEU A 275 18.32 -18.14 17.32
N SER A 276 19.26 -18.79 16.66
CA SER A 276 20.34 -18.10 15.96
C SER A 276 19.83 -17.43 14.68
N ASN A 277 20.59 -16.47 14.17
CA ASN A 277 20.24 -15.82 12.89
C ASN A 277 20.11 -16.82 11.73
N ASP A 278 20.98 -17.84 11.70
CA ASP A 278 20.92 -18.89 10.68
C ASP A 278 19.63 -19.71 10.80
N GLU A 279 19.23 -20.07 12.02
CA GLU A 279 17.97 -20.80 12.25
C GLU A 279 16.77 -19.97 11.80
N ILE A 280 16.78 -18.66 12.08
CA ILE A 280 15.73 -17.73 11.66
C ILE A 280 15.68 -17.65 10.13
N ASP A 281 16.83 -17.48 9.48
CA ASP A 281 16.90 -17.39 8.01
C ASP A 281 16.45 -18.69 7.34
N LYS A 282 16.84 -19.85 7.87
CA LYS A 282 16.39 -21.17 7.38
C LYS A 282 14.87 -21.28 7.44
N TYR A 283 14.32 -20.96 8.60
CA TYR A 283 12.87 -21.03 8.82
C TYR A 283 12.14 -20.09 7.83
N LYS A 284 12.57 -18.83 7.76
CA LYS A 284 11.92 -17.83 6.88
C LYS A 284 12.02 -18.22 5.41
N THR A 285 13.19 -18.72 4.97
CA THR A 285 13.40 -19.14 3.58
C THR A 285 12.43 -20.26 3.18
N GLU A 286 12.38 -21.33 3.99
CA GLU A 286 11.55 -22.49 3.63
C GLU A 286 10.06 -22.19 3.76
N LEU A 287 9.69 -21.34 4.73
CA LEU A 287 8.29 -20.91 4.85
C LEU A 287 7.89 -20.02 3.64
N MET A 288 8.78 -19.15 3.17
CA MET A 288 8.52 -18.34 1.97
C MET A 288 8.39 -19.22 0.72
N LEU A 289 9.24 -20.22 0.56
CA LEU A 289 9.14 -21.16 -0.57
C LEU A 289 7.80 -21.91 -0.53
N PHE A 290 7.38 -22.35 0.64
CA PHE A 290 6.04 -22.95 0.82
C PHE A 290 4.95 -21.95 0.40
N PHE A 291 5.02 -20.70 0.86
CA PHE A 291 4.03 -19.69 0.52
C PHE A 291 3.99 -19.43 -1.00
N PHE A 292 5.14 -19.29 -1.66
CA PHE A 292 5.16 -19.08 -3.11
C PHE A 292 4.45 -20.23 -3.85
N GLY A 293 4.68 -21.47 -3.44
CA GLY A 293 3.99 -22.64 -4.02
C GLY A 293 2.47 -22.54 -3.86
N GLU A 294 2.01 -22.20 -2.66
CA GLU A 294 0.56 -22.06 -2.42
C GLU A 294 -0.03 -20.88 -3.21
N TYR A 295 0.68 -19.72 -3.25
CA TYR A 295 0.21 -18.56 -4.01
C TYR A 295 0.17 -18.85 -5.51
N TYR A 296 1.16 -19.56 -6.04
CA TYR A 296 1.19 -19.99 -7.44
C TYR A 296 -0.04 -20.87 -7.75
N LYS A 297 -0.27 -21.87 -6.92
CA LYS A 297 -1.41 -22.80 -7.01
C LYS A 297 -2.76 -22.04 -7.03
N HIS A 298 -2.89 -20.99 -6.19
CA HIS A 298 -4.14 -20.22 -6.07
C HIS A 298 -4.23 -19.03 -7.03
N GLY A 299 -3.16 -18.74 -7.79
CA GLY A 299 -3.12 -17.65 -8.75
C GLY A 299 -3.04 -16.25 -8.14
N PHE A 300 -2.52 -16.14 -6.90
CA PHE A 300 -2.40 -14.84 -6.22
C PHE A 300 -1.33 -13.96 -6.89
N GLY A 301 -1.52 -12.64 -6.81
CA GLY A 301 -0.44 -11.67 -6.99
C GLY A 301 0.27 -11.50 -5.65
N THR A 302 1.58 -11.64 -5.63
CA THR A 302 2.38 -11.62 -4.39
C THR A 302 3.18 -10.33 -4.29
N GLU A 303 3.05 -9.63 -3.19
CA GLU A 303 3.72 -8.35 -2.93
C GLU A 303 4.87 -8.57 -1.95
N LEU A 304 6.08 -8.20 -2.36
CA LEU A 304 7.27 -8.28 -1.48
C LEU A 304 7.76 -6.86 -1.18
N HIS A 305 7.44 -6.37 0.02
CA HIS A 305 7.83 -5.05 0.52
C HIS A 305 9.17 -5.17 1.25
N ILE A 306 10.23 -4.58 0.68
CA ILE A 306 11.61 -4.80 1.15
C ILE A 306 12.23 -3.48 1.63
N GLY A 307 12.83 -3.50 2.83
CA GLY A 307 13.69 -2.43 3.31
C GLY A 307 13.10 -1.51 4.37
N ALA A 308 12.04 -1.91 5.04
CA ALA A 308 11.50 -1.14 6.18
C ALA A 308 12.30 -1.48 7.45
N LEU A 309 12.95 -0.47 8.04
CA LEU A 309 13.63 -0.57 9.32
C LEU A 309 12.67 0.00 10.38
N ARG A 310 12.09 -0.88 11.18
CA ARG A 310 10.96 -0.53 12.04
C ARG A 310 11.36 -0.16 13.47
N ASN A 311 10.56 0.71 14.09
CA ASN A 311 10.60 1.01 15.53
C ASN A 311 11.97 1.51 16.01
N ASN A 312 12.57 2.46 15.29
CA ASN A 312 13.96 2.89 15.53
C ASN A 312 14.14 3.71 16.80
N ASN A 313 13.05 4.14 17.43
CA ASN A 313 13.10 4.94 18.67
C ASN A 313 12.49 4.12 19.81
N THR A 314 13.35 3.39 20.55
CA THR A 314 12.92 2.52 21.65
C THR A 314 12.11 3.28 22.71
N LYS A 315 12.51 4.51 23.05
CA LYS A 315 11.78 5.34 24.02
C LYS A 315 10.33 5.55 23.58
N MET A 316 10.13 5.92 22.31
CA MET A 316 8.79 6.20 21.79
C MET A 316 8.01 4.90 21.55
N PHE A 317 8.67 3.83 21.13
CA PHE A 317 8.04 2.53 21.01
C PHE A 317 7.44 2.07 22.36
N ASN A 318 8.20 2.23 23.43
CA ASN A 318 7.73 1.88 24.78
C ASN A 318 6.59 2.78 25.28
N ALA A 319 6.55 4.03 24.79
CA ALA A 319 5.54 5.00 25.22
C ALA A 319 4.23 4.90 24.45
N ILE A 320 4.29 4.70 23.11
CA ILE A 320 3.11 4.82 22.24
C ILE A 320 3.00 3.67 21.20
N GLY A 321 3.90 2.69 21.23
CA GLY A 321 3.79 1.47 20.42
C GLY A 321 4.34 1.59 19.00
N ALA A 322 4.05 0.55 18.21
CA ALA A 322 4.46 0.42 16.80
C ALA A 322 3.61 1.30 15.88
N ASP A 323 4.09 1.52 14.65
CA ASP A 323 3.38 2.22 13.58
C ASP A 323 3.02 3.66 13.94
N THR A 324 3.87 4.32 14.73
CA THR A 324 3.63 5.68 15.20
C THR A 324 4.56 6.72 14.57
N GLY A 325 5.26 6.35 13.48
CA GLY A 325 6.07 7.29 12.69
C GLY A 325 7.57 7.27 13.01
N TYR A 326 8.06 6.23 13.68
CA TYR A 326 9.48 6.10 14.06
C TYR A 326 10.20 5.02 13.26
N ASP A 327 9.77 4.81 12.03
CA ASP A 327 10.39 3.87 11.10
C ASP A 327 11.31 4.61 10.13
N SER A 328 12.21 3.89 9.46
CA SER A 328 13.11 4.45 8.47
C SER A 328 13.47 3.42 7.39
N ILE A 329 14.41 3.77 6.54
CA ILE A 329 14.84 2.97 5.39
C ILE A 329 16.05 2.13 5.81
N ALA A 330 15.99 0.82 5.57
CA ALA A 330 17.13 -0.08 5.75
C ALA A 330 18.09 0.05 4.56
N ASP A 331 19.36 -0.21 4.81
CA ASP A 331 20.39 -0.15 3.77
C ASP A 331 21.05 -1.53 3.58
N SER A 332 20.23 -2.57 3.55
CA SER A 332 20.69 -3.95 3.36
C SER A 332 20.97 -4.24 1.89
N GLU A 333 21.86 -5.19 1.64
CA GLU A 333 22.02 -5.79 0.31
C GLU A 333 20.83 -6.73 0.07
N ILE A 334 20.16 -6.59 -1.08
CA ILE A 334 18.96 -7.38 -1.36
C ILE A 334 19.12 -8.30 -2.57
N ALA A 335 19.97 -7.94 -3.54
CA ALA A 335 20.01 -8.59 -4.87
C ALA A 335 20.29 -10.09 -4.80
N ALA A 336 21.35 -10.49 -4.11
CA ALA A 336 21.82 -11.88 -4.14
C ALA A 336 20.80 -12.84 -3.49
N ASN A 337 20.29 -12.48 -2.32
CA ASN A 337 19.32 -13.34 -1.62
C ASN A 337 17.97 -13.34 -2.33
N LEU A 338 17.52 -12.18 -2.84
CA LEU A 338 16.26 -12.10 -3.60
C LEU A 338 16.33 -13.00 -4.85
N SER A 339 17.44 -12.91 -5.61
CA SER A 339 17.62 -13.74 -6.80
C SER A 339 17.53 -15.23 -6.47
N LYS A 340 18.22 -15.67 -5.41
CA LYS A 340 18.22 -17.08 -4.97
C LYS A 340 16.83 -17.52 -4.53
N LEU A 341 16.10 -16.67 -3.80
CA LEU A 341 14.76 -16.99 -3.31
C LEU A 341 13.77 -17.15 -4.46
N LEU A 342 13.79 -16.22 -5.42
CA LEU A 342 12.93 -16.27 -6.61
C LEU A 342 13.28 -17.48 -7.50
N ASP A 343 14.57 -17.76 -7.66
CA ASP A 343 15.04 -18.91 -8.46
C ASP A 343 14.62 -20.24 -7.84
N ALA A 344 14.79 -20.39 -6.53
CA ALA A 344 14.36 -21.60 -5.81
C ALA A 344 12.84 -21.79 -5.94
N ALA A 345 12.05 -20.73 -5.80
CA ALA A 345 10.60 -20.79 -6.01
C ALA A 345 10.27 -21.22 -7.45
N ASN A 346 10.94 -20.62 -8.43
CA ASN A 346 10.70 -20.92 -9.84
C ASN A 346 11.01 -22.37 -10.19
N LEU A 347 12.06 -22.93 -9.57
CA LEU A 347 12.49 -24.31 -9.84
C LEU A 347 11.67 -25.37 -9.08
N GLU A 348 11.27 -25.08 -7.84
CA GLU A 348 10.82 -26.12 -6.91
C GLU A 348 9.32 -26.07 -6.59
N THR A 349 8.75 -24.89 -6.40
CA THR A 349 7.40 -24.76 -5.84
C THR A 349 6.42 -24.06 -6.79
N GLY A 350 6.93 -23.33 -7.75
CA GLY A 350 6.16 -22.42 -8.60
C GLY A 350 6.32 -20.98 -8.11
N LEU A 351 6.71 -20.10 -9.04
CA LEU A 351 6.86 -18.67 -8.74
C LEU A 351 5.57 -17.94 -9.12
N PRO A 352 4.84 -17.36 -8.18
CA PRO A 352 3.60 -16.64 -8.50
C PRO A 352 3.88 -15.32 -9.23
N LYS A 353 2.84 -14.68 -9.73
CA LYS A 353 2.90 -13.28 -10.18
C LYS A 353 3.42 -12.45 -9.00
N THR A 354 4.50 -11.70 -9.17
CA THR A 354 5.19 -11.07 -8.04
C THR A 354 5.49 -9.59 -8.30
N LEU A 355 5.15 -8.77 -7.33
CA LEU A 355 5.41 -7.32 -7.30
C LEU A 355 6.51 -7.06 -6.28
N LEU A 356 7.63 -6.52 -6.74
CA LEU A 356 8.80 -6.22 -5.90
C LEU A 356 8.78 -4.73 -5.53
N PHE A 357 8.80 -4.43 -4.24
CA PHE A 357 8.85 -3.06 -3.72
C PHE A 357 10.14 -2.86 -2.93
N CYS A 358 10.79 -1.72 -3.13
CA CYS A 358 11.89 -1.33 -2.25
C CYS A 358 11.60 -0.02 -1.56
N LEU A 359 12.02 0.09 -0.30
CA LEU A 359 11.92 1.35 0.43
C LEU A 359 13.14 2.23 0.19
N ASN A 360 14.29 1.61 -0.09
CA ASN A 360 15.52 2.35 -0.40
C ASN A 360 15.59 2.63 -1.91
N PRO A 361 15.53 3.90 -2.35
CA PRO A 361 15.54 4.20 -3.78
C PRO A 361 16.82 3.80 -4.50
N LYS A 362 17.94 3.52 -3.78
CA LYS A 362 19.15 2.96 -4.39
C LYS A 362 18.87 1.62 -5.09
N ASP A 363 17.83 0.91 -4.65
CA ASP A 363 17.50 -0.43 -5.14
C ASP A 363 16.52 -0.41 -6.33
N ASN A 364 16.08 0.76 -6.80
CA ASN A 364 15.15 0.86 -7.93
C ASN A 364 15.66 0.10 -9.16
N PHE A 365 16.93 0.33 -9.54
CA PHE A 365 17.53 -0.36 -10.70
C PHE A 365 17.87 -1.82 -10.38
N VAL A 366 18.15 -2.14 -9.13
CA VAL A 366 18.37 -3.53 -8.69
C VAL A 366 17.09 -4.35 -8.92
N LEU A 367 15.94 -3.86 -8.45
CA LEU A 367 14.65 -4.54 -8.64
C LEU A 367 14.20 -4.48 -10.09
N GLY A 368 14.38 -3.33 -10.75
CA GLY A 368 14.04 -3.18 -12.18
C GLY A 368 14.76 -4.19 -13.07
N ALA A 369 16.02 -4.49 -12.77
CA ALA A 369 16.75 -5.53 -13.50
C ALA A 369 16.30 -6.94 -13.09
N MET A 370 16.05 -7.16 -11.80
CA MET A 370 15.67 -8.48 -11.25
C MET A 370 14.39 -9.02 -11.90
N ILE A 371 13.39 -8.16 -12.13
CA ILE A 371 12.11 -8.62 -12.70
C ILE A 371 12.28 -9.28 -14.06
N GLY A 372 13.29 -8.87 -14.86
CA GLY A 372 13.54 -9.43 -16.18
C GLY A 372 13.95 -10.91 -16.17
N ASN A 373 14.51 -11.39 -15.05
CA ASN A 373 15.05 -12.74 -14.94
C ASN A 373 13.98 -13.84 -14.91
N PHE A 374 12.75 -13.50 -14.48
CA PHE A 374 11.73 -14.50 -14.17
C PHE A 374 10.42 -14.26 -14.93
N GLN A 375 10.48 -13.62 -16.09
CA GLN A 375 9.30 -13.45 -16.96
C GLN A 375 8.93 -14.77 -17.64
N SER A 376 7.64 -14.97 -17.91
CA SER A 376 7.14 -16.14 -18.64
C SER A 376 5.88 -15.75 -19.42
N ASP A 377 5.33 -16.69 -20.18
CA ASP A 377 4.10 -16.50 -20.96
C ASP A 377 2.81 -16.69 -20.13
N GLU A 378 2.95 -16.98 -18.84
CA GLU A 378 1.79 -17.18 -17.93
C GLU A 378 1.04 -15.87 -17.68
N ALA A 379 1.77 -14.74 -17.65
CA ALA A 379 1.17 -13.42 -17.45
C ALA A 379 2.10 -12.35 -18.02
N ALA A 380 1.53 -11.36 -18.68
CA ALA A 380 2.29 -10.20 -19.16
C ALA A 380 2.89 -9.47 -17.94
N SER A 381 4.20 -9.26 -17.97
CA SER A 381 4.94 -8.69 -16.84
C SER A 381 4.63 -9.46 -15.55
N LYS A 382 4.84 -10.77 -15.58
CA LYS A 382 4.60 -11.67 -14.44
C LYS A 382 5.25 -11.16 -13.17
N LEU A 383 6.52 -10.74 -13.30
CA LEU A 383 7.20 -10.00 -12.23
C LEU A 383 7.22 -8.52 -12.60
N GLN A 384 6.89 -7.65 -11.65
CA GLN A 384 6.91 -6.21 -11.85
C GLN A 384 7.67 -5.52 -10.71
N PHE A 385 8.31 -4.40 -11.03
CA PHE A 385 8.77 -3.45 -10.03
C PHE A 385 7.52 -2.66 -9.62
N GLY A 386 7.12 -2.79 -8.36
CA GLY A 386 5.90 -2.17 -7.82
C GLY A 386 5.96 -0.66 -7.77
N THR A 387 4.88 -0.04 -7.35
CA THR A 387 4.79 1.42 -7.25
C THR A 387 5.77 1.96 -6.22
N ALA A 388 6.11 3.25 -6.34
CA ALA A 388 6.87 3.95 -5.30
C ALA A 388 6.09 3.86 -3.99
N TRP A 389 6.77 3.36 -2.94
CA TRP A 389 6.14 2.93 -1.70
C TRP A 389 6.65 3.77 -0.52
N TRP A 390 5.77 4.10 0.42
CA TRP A 390 6.01 4.77 1.70
C TRP A 390 6.86 6.05 1.53
N PHE A 391 8.16 6.05 1.89
CA PHE A 391 9.02 7.23 1.81
C PHE A 391 9.29 7.70 0.37
N ASN A 392 8.92 6.89 -0.62
CA ASN A 392 9.08 7.20 -2.05
C ASN A 392 7.74 7.57 -2.73
N ASP A 393 6.61 7.58 -2.00
CA ASP A 393 5.29 7.88 -2.57
C ASP A 393 5.06 9.40 -2.71
N ASN A 394 6.09 10.06 -3.23
CA ASN A 394 6.14 11.49 -3.46
C ASN A 394 6.51 11.76 -4.92
N TYR A 395 6.52 13.02 -5.33
CA TYR A 395 6.73 13.40 -6.73
C TYR A 395 8.02 12.80 -7.30
N ASP A 396 9.15 13.04 -6.62
CA ASP A 396 10.46 12.58 -7.11
C ASP A 396 10.59 11.06 -7.05
N GLY A 397 10.12 10.44 -5.97
CA GLY A 397 10.16 8.98 -5.80
C GLY A 397 9.32 8.25 -6.84
N MET A 398 8.12 8.75 -7.14
CA MET A 398 7.26 8.17 -8.19
C MET A 398 7.91 8.30 -9.57
N ARG A 399 8.49 9.45 -9.90
CA ARG A 399 9.18 9.64 -11.17
C ARG A 399 10.42 8.73 -11.28
N ALA A 400 11.17 8.59 -10.18
CA ALA A 400 12.34 7.69 -10.15
C ALA A 400 11.94 6.23 -10.37
N GLN A 401 10.84 5.80 -9.74
CA GLN A 401 10.32 4.43 -9.90
C GLN A 401 9.83 4.21 -11.34
N LEU A 402 9.03 5.15 -11.88
CA LEU A 402 8.54 5.07 -13.27
C LEU A 402 9.70 5.03 -14.27
N SER A 403 10.73 5.83 -14.03
CA SER A 403 11.95 5.84 -14.88
C SER A 403 12.65 4.47 -14.84
N ALA A 404 12.88 3.91 -13.66
CA ALA A 404 13.51 2.60 -13.54
C ALA A 404 12.67 1.52 -14.23
N LEU A 405 11.35 1.53 -14.00
CA LEU A 405 10.44 0.57 -14.63
C LEU A 405 10.42 0.71 -16.16
N SER A 406 10.34 1.95 -16.67
CA SER A 406 10.29 2.16 -18.13
C SER A 406 11.58 1.76 -18.83
N ASN A 407 12.72 1.92 -18.14
CA ASN A 407 14.03 1.58 -18.73
C ASN A 407 14.33 0.07 -18.70
N LEU A 408 13.79 -0.65 -17.72
CA LEU A 408 14.19 -2.04 -17.45
C LEU A 408 13.01 -3.04 -17.56
N GLY A 409 11.79 -2.56 -17.62
CA GLY A 409 10.58 -3.38 -17.75
C GLY A 409 9.66 -2.90 -18.86
N VAL A 410 8.35 -3.09 -18.68
CA VAL A 410 7.35 -2.70 -19.68
C VAL A 410 6.31 -1.80 -19.01
N LEU A 411 6.52 -0.48 -19.09
CA LEU A 411 5.66 0.50 -18.41
C LEU A 411 4.17 0.32 -18.76
N SER A 412 3.83 0.03 -20.02
CA SER A 412 2.42 -0.10 -20.45
C SER A 412 1.69 -1.26 -19.75
N LYS A 413 2.40 -2.21 -19.11
CA LYS A 413 1.81 -3.33 -18.36
C LYS A 413 1.82 -3.10 -16.85
N PHE A 414 2.28 -1.95 -16.39
CA PHE A 414 2.35 -1.61 -14.96
C PHE A 414 0.95 -1.66 -14.33
N VAL A 415 0.85 -2.24 -13.14
CA VAL A 415 -0.44 -2.39 -12.42
C VAL A 415 -0.87 -1.11 -11.68
N GLY A 416 -0.07 -0.05 -11.77
CA GLY A 416 -0.43 1.24 -11.18
C GLY A 416 -0.10 1.34 -9.69
N MET A 417 -0.73 2.31 -9.03
CA MET A 417 -0.43 2.63 -7.64
C MET A 417 -1.39 1.98 -6.65
N ILE A 418 -0.99 2.00 -5.40
CA ILE A 418 -1.75 1.62 -4.21
C ILE A 418 -1.84 2.82 -3.28
N THR A 419 -2.83 2.88 -2.41
CA THR A 419 -2.85 3.93 -1.38
C THR A 419 -1.94 3.61 -0.21
N ASP A 420 -1.81 2.35 0.14
CA ASP A 420 -1.10 1.89 1.35
C ASP A 420 -1.58 2.69 2.58
N SER A 421 -2.86 2.99 2.65
CA SER A 421 -3.40 3.97 3.61
C SER A 421 -4.38 3.35 4.59
N ARG A 422 -4.46 4.00 5.76
CA ARG A 422 -5.47 3.72 6.79
C ARG A 422 -6.64 4.72 6.75
N SER A 423 -6.60 5.69 5.82
CA SER A 423 -7.60 6.78 5.78
C SER A 423 -8.51 6.69 4.56
N PHE A 424 -9.81 6.79 4.78
CA PHE A 424 -10.81 6.81 3.71
C PHE A 424 -10.74 8.09 2.84
N LEU A 425 -10.01 9.11 3.29
CA LEU A 425 -9.78 10.33 2.50
C LEU A 425 -8.57 10.21 1.55
N SER A 426 -7.84 9.08 1.55
CA SER A 426 -6.56 8.94 0.81
C SER A 426 -6.71 8.72 -0.70
N TYR A 427 -7.90 8.47 -1.21
CA TYR A 427 -8.10 8.15 -2.63
C TYR A 427 -7.63 9.23 -3.61
N PRO A 428 -7.58 10.54 -3.27
CA PRO A 428 -6.93 11.52 -4.13
C PRO A 428 -5.45 11.26 -4.40
N ARG A 429 -4.80 10.36 -3.65
CA ARG A 429 -3.43 9.91 -3.99
C ARG A 429 -3.40 9.23 -5.36
N HIS A 430 -4.49 8.55 -5.79
CA HIS A 430 -4.59 8.02 -7.16
C HIS A 430 -4.58 9.16 -8.19
N GLU A 431 -5.28 10.27 -7.92
CA GLU A 431 -5.23 11.45 -8.78
C GLU A 431 -3.80 12.02 -8.83
N TYR A 432 -3.14 12.14 -7.68
CA TYR A 432 -1.76 12.61 -7.57
C TYR A 432 -0.83 11.76 -8.45
N PHE A 433 -0.89 10.44 -8.30
CA PHE A 433 -0.11 9.50 -9.12
C PHE A 433 -0.43 9.64 -10.60
N ARG A 434 -1.71 9.70 -10.96
CA ARG A 434 -2.14 9.80 -12.38
C ARG A 434 -1.62 11.07 -13.04
N ARG A 435 -1.54 12.17 -12.30
CA ARG A 435 -0.93 13.43 -12.78
C ARG A 435 0.55 13.22 -13.08
N ILE A 436 1.28 12.62 -12.15
CA ILE A 436 2.72 12.35 -12.30
C ILE A 436 2.98 11.39 -13.46
N LEU A 437 2.16 10.34 -13.60
CA LEU A 437 2.25 9.39 -14.71
C LEU A 437 2.05 10.09 -16.07
N CYS A 438 1.03 10.93 -16.18
CA CYS A 438 0.74 11.66 -17.42
C CYS A 438 1.88 12.64 -17.76
N GLU A 439 2.41 13.33 -16.74
CA GLU A 439 3.55 14.22 -16.91
C GLU A 439 4.78 13.43 -17.37
N PHE A 440 5.09 12.33 -16.72
CA PHE A 440 6.22 11.48 -17.08
C PHE A 440 6.14 11.02 -18.54
N ILE A 441 4.96 10.56 -18.98
CA ILE A 441 4.73 10.15 -20.38
C ILE A 441 4.80 11.34 -21.32
N GLY A 442 4.22 12.48 -20.93
CA GLY A 442 4.27 13.71 -21.71
C GLY A 442 5.69 14.18 -21.97
N ASP A 443 6.54 14.14 -20.94
CA ASP A 443 7.96 14.50 -21.06
C ASP A 443 8.70 13.58 -22.05
N LEU A 444 8.43 12.28 -22.02
CA LEU A 444 9.03 11.32 -22.96
C LEU A 444 8.68 11.67 -24.40
N VAL A 445 7.45 12.12 -24.65
CA VAL A 445 7.03 12.52 -26.02
C VAL A 445 7.67 13.86 -26.41
N GLU A 446 7.64 14.85 -25.54
CA GLU A 446 8.21 16.18 -25.83
C GLU A 446 9.71 16.13 -26.06
N GLU A 447 10.41 15.22 -25.34
CA GLU A 447 11.85 15.02 -25.52
C GLU A 447 12.17 14.13 -26.72
N GLY A 448 11.17 13.68 -27.48
CA GLY A 448 11.38 12.84 -28.68
C GLY A 448 11.75 11.38 -28.35
N LYS A 449 11.54 10.94 -27.11
CA LYS A 449 11.85 9.58 -26.66
C LYS A 449 10.76 8.57 -26.99
N TYR A 450 9.56 9.08 -27.31
CA TYR A 450 8.41 8.25 -27.70
C TYR A 450 7.51 9.03 -28.68
N PRO A 451 6.89 8.39 -29.68
CA PRO A 451 6.00 9.11 -30.62
C PRO A 451 4.70 9.59 -29.97
N ALA A 452 4.14 10.68 -30.48
CA ALA A 452 2.88 11.27 -30.00
C ALA A 452 1.64 10.48 -30.47
N ASP A 453 1.63 9.16 -30.23
CA ASP A 453 0.48 8.30 -30.57
C ASP A 453 -0.59 8.43 -29.49
N MET A 454 -1.41 9.48 -29.59
CA MET A 454 -2.42 9.78 -28.57
C MET A 454 -3.41 8.63 -28.31
N PRO A 455 -3.93 7.90 -29.31
CA PRO A 455 -4.79 6.74 -29.02
C PRO A 455 -4.11 5.71 -28.13
N PHE A 456 -2.88 5.33 -28.44
CA PHE A 456 -2.12 4.35 -27.67
C PHE A 456 -1.77 4.88 -26.26
N LEU A 457 -1.31 6.15 -26.16
CA LEU A 457 -0.93 6.74 -24.87
C LEU A 457 -2.12 6.87 -23.93
N CYS A 458 -3.29 7.30 -24.45
CA CYS A 458 -4.53 7.39 -23.65
C CYS A 458 -4.95 6.01 -23.14
N GLU A 459 -4.89 4.98 -23.98
CA GLU A 459 -5.23 3.62 -23.57
C GLU A 459 -4.22 3.11 -22.53
N THR A 460 -2.93 3.40 -22.72
CA THR A 460 -1.87 3.01 -21.76
C THR A 460 -2.14 3.61 -20.36
N VAL A 461 -2.43 4.91 -20.29
CA VAL A 461 -2.71 5.58 -19.01
C VAL A 461 -3.94 4.98 -18.32
N LYS A 462 -4.99 4.67 -19.07
CA LYS A 462 -6.20 4.00 -18.55
C LYS A 462 -5.88 2.61 -18.02
N ASN A 463 -5.09 1.86 -18.79
CA ASN A 463 -4.71 0.49 -18.41
C ASN A 463 -3.91 0.51 -17.11
N ILE A 464 -2.92 1.38 -16.99
CA ILE A 464 -2.12 1.54 -15.76
C ILE A 464 -3.00 2.00 -14.59
N SER A 465 -4.00 2.86 -14.87
CA SER A 465 -4.86 3.41 -13.80
C SER A 465 -5.85 2.40 -13.22
N TYR A 466 -6.16 1.29 -13.96
CA TYR A 466 -7.20 0.36 -13.51
C TYR A 466 -7.11 -1.04 -14.14
N LYS A 467 -7.11 -1.13 -15.48
CA LYS A 467 -7.32 -2.41 -16.18
C LYS A 467 -6.18 -3.41 -15.98
N ASN A 468 -4.93 -2.94 -15.93
CA ASN A 468 -3.78 -3.83 -15.74
C ASN A 468 -3.87 -4.56 -14.39
N ALA A 469 -4.31 -3.85 -13.34
CA ALA A 469 -4.51 -4.48 -12.02
C ALA A 469 -5.62 -5.54 -12.09
N LEU A 470 -6.73 -5.25 -12.78
CA LEU A 470 -7.80 -6.25 -12.97
C LEU A 470 -7.28 -7.50 -13.68
N GLU A 471 -6.54 -7.32 -14.78
CA GLU A 471 -5.98 -8.43 -15.55
C GLU A 471 -4.93 -9.21 -14.75
N TYR A 472 -4.14 -8.53 -13.94
CA TYR A 472 -3.07 -9.12 -13.15
C TYR A 472 -3.62 -9.93 -11.97
N PHE A 473 -4.50 -9.36 -11.17
CA PHE A 473 -5.03 -10.00 -9.96
C PHE A 473 -6.24 -10.90 -10.25
N LYS A 474 -6.98 -10.62 -11.32
CA LYS A 474 -8.18 -11.39 -11.74
C LYS A 474 -9.20 -11.61 -10.62
N PRO A 475 -9.63 -10.54 -9.93
CA PRO A 475 -10.66 -10.70 -8.92
C PRO A 475 -11.97 -11.20 -9.54
N ASN A 476 -12.72 -12.02 -8.81
CA ASN A 476 -14.04 -12.46 -9.25
C ASN A 476 -15.04 -11.30 -9.05
N ILE A 477 -15.33 -10.55 -10.12
CA ILE A 477 -16.19 -9.37 -10.11
C ILE A 477 -17.50 -9.59 -10.87
#